data_edca1c6fdd56e5929180a5db3443c89d
#
_entry.id   edca1c6fdd56e5929180a5db3443c89d
#
_cell.length_a   1.000
_cell.length_b   1.000
_cell.length_c   1.000
_cell.angle_alpha   90.00
_cell.angle_beta   90.00
_cell.angle_gamma   90.00
#
_symmetry.space_group_name_H-M   'P 1'
#
loop_
_entity.id
_entity.type
_entity.pdbx_description
1 polymer ?
#
loop_
_entity_poly.entity_id
_entity_poly.type
_entity_poly.pdbx_seq_one_letter_code
_entity_poly.pdbx_strand_id
1 'polypeptide(L)'
;MQFQDLNIEPNSFIISISSNGTNYQKKDNNQNFISSSIGDFIKLIQECYKQKNALNNELYQVKNTVNSKKNILIFLKLIIIGFFLSSLKKEIEELNDYIVTIESNLQKCKVLVDCQFDTENKKNYNNLIQHFNSLSKSKKIWDITSQTWNDGTRDRSHATSLIDRRESFFNIDSLDLIETNASMMFFKNKNGNDFYIGPSFLISYGGANDIKIVDIDDVSVEFGSTNFIETSAVPSDAKILSYTWKYMNKNGGPDKRYNDNYKIPLVNYAELEFKSNKIKLLEKYQISNIELTKKFVAIFKEYQSPKSSKGGTLNGLKDLL
;
A
#
# COMPACT_ATOMS: atom_id res chain seq x y z
N MET A 1 -37.58 -18.19 5.44
CA MET A 1 -36.15 -18.40 5.19
C MET A 1 -35.49 -18.31 6.55
N GLN A 2 -34.98 -19.41 7.12
CA GLN A 2 -34.19 -19.32 8.34
C GLN A 2 -32.83 -18.77 7.92
N PHE A 3 -32.54 -17.54 8.30
CA PHE A 3 -31.17 -17.03 8.26
C PHE A 3 -30.42 -17.84 9.30
N GLN A 4 -29.38 -18.55 8.89
CA GLN A 4 -28.45 -19.13 9.85
C GLN A 4 -27.85 -17.94 10.61
N ASP A 5 -28.07 -17.93 11.93
CA ASP A 5 -27.26 -17.12 12.83
C ASP A 5 -25.82 -17.58 12.63
N LEU A 6 -25.13 -16.95 11.67
CA LEU A 6 -23.69 -17.00 11.62
C LEU A 6 -23.23 -16.24 12.87
N ASN A 7 -23.13 -16.97 13.96
CA ASN A 7 -22.49 -16.50 15.19
C ASN A 7 -21.01 -16.34 14.89
N ILE A 8 -20.71 -15.41 13.99
CA ILE A 8 -19.36 -14.95 13.71
C ILE A 8 -19.06 -14.02 14.87
N GLU A 9 -18.56 -14.59 15.95
CA GLU A 9 -17.81 -13.78 16.90
C GLU A 9 -16.70 -13.15 16.07
N PRO A 10 -16.68 -11.82 15.93
CA PRO A 10 -15.60 -11.15 15.26
C PRO A 10 -14.36 -11.47 16.08
N ASN A 11 -13.58 -12.43 15.61
CA ASN A 11 -12.33 -12.82 16.21
C ASN A 11 -11.40 -11.62 16.07
N SER A 12 -11.30 -10.82 17.10
CA SER A 12 -10.25 -9.84 17.26
C SER A 12 -8.93 -10.61 17.45
N PHE A 13 -8.39 -11.12 16.34
CA PHE A 13 -7.05 -11.68 16.34
C PHE A 13 -6.07 -10.54 16.55
N ILE A 14 -5.43 -10.52 17.70
CA ILE A 14 -4.40 -9.54 18.01
C ILE A 14 -3.06 -10.19 17.68
N ILE A 15 -2.33 -9.58 16.76
CA ILE A 15 -0.92 -9.89 16.53
C ILE A 15 -0.12 -8.78 17.17
N SER A 16 0.74 -9.14 18.12
CA SER A 16 1.73 -8.21 18.68
C SER A 16 3.05 -8.39 17.94
N ILE A 17 3.59 -7.30 17.42
CA ILE A 17 4.85 -7.29 16.68
C ILE A 17 5.84 -6.39 17.44
N SER A 18 6.95 -6.96 17.87
CA SER A 18 8.03 -6.19 18.50
C SER A 18 8.87 -5.45 17.44
N SER A 19 9.26 -4.23 17.72
CA SER A 19 10.16 -3.42 16.87
C SER A 19 11.62 -3.90 16.87
N ASN A 20 11.97 -4.86 17.72
CA ASN A 20 13.34 -5.38 17.88
C ASN A 20 13.57 -6.71 17.16
N GLY A 21 12.79 -7.02 16.14
CA GLY A 21 12.88 -8.27 15.39
C GLY A 21 11.65 -9.15 15.57
N THR A 22 11.47 -10.04 14.68
CA THR A 22 10.39 -10.92 14.27
C THR A 22 9.70 -11.78 15.34
N ASN A 23 9.30 -11.21 16.45
CA ASN A 23 8.45 -11.92 17.41
C ASN A 23 6.99 -11.60 17.14
N TYR A 24 6.39 -12.35 16.22
CA TYR A 24 4.95 -12.37 16.06
C TYR A 24 4.34 -13.14 17.24
N GLN A 25 3.40 -12.54 17.93
CA GLN A 25 2.64 -13.20 18.98
C GLN A 25 1.15 -13.08 18.66
N LYS A 26 0.42 -14.19 18.76
CA LYS A 26 -1.03 -14.26 18.60
C LYS A 26 -1.66 -14.39 19.97
N LYS A 27 -2.75 -13.69 20.26
CA LYS A 27 -3.61 -14.00 21.41
C LYS A 27 -4.44 -15.25 21.12
N ASP A 28 -4.43 -16.20 22.05
CA ASP A 28 -5.35 -17.33 22.04
C ASP A 28 -6.73 -16.93 22.64
N ASN A 29 -7.68 -17.86 22.60
CA ASN A 29 -9.01 -17.66 23.17
C ASN A 29 -9.01 -17.39 24.69
N ASN A 30 -7.88 -17.66 25.36
CA ASN A 30 -7.67 -17.40 26.81
C ASN A 30 -6.90 -16.10 27.06
N GLN A 31 -6.70 -15.25 26.02
CA GLN A 31 -5.95 -14.00 26.04
C GLN A 31 -4.43 -14.14 26.31
N ASN A 32 -3.85 -15.33 26.20
CA ASN A 32 -2.41 -15.53 26.31
C ASN A 32 -1.71 -15.29 24.98
N PHE A 33 -0.51 -14.67 25.02
CA PHE A 33 0.31 -14.49 23.83
C PHE A 33 1.07 -15.79 23.52
N ILE A 34 0.86 -16.32 22.33
CA ILE A 34 1.56 -17.49 21.80
C ILE A 34 2.46 -17.03 20.64
N SER A 35 3.67 -17.58 20.55
CA SER A 35 4.56 -17.34 19.40
C SER A 35 3.84 -17.69 18.10
N SER A 36 3.89 -16.79 17.14
CA SER A 36 3.20 -16.88 15.85
C SER A 36 4.21 -16.71 14.71
N SER A 37 3.86 -17.18 13.53
CA SER A 37 4.67 -17.05 12.32
C SER A 37 4.04 -16.06 11.33
N ILE A 38 4.84 -15.60 10.36
CA ILE A 38 4.32 -14.85 9.20
C ILE A 38 3.22 -15.65 8.49
N GLY A 39 3.36 -16.98 8.42
CA GLY A 39 2.36 -17.86 7.83
C GLY A 39 1.01 -17.81 8.55
N ASP A 40 1.03 -17.69 9.87
CA ASP A 40 -0.19 -17.55 10.66
C ASP A 40 -0.83 -16.19 10.46
N PHE A 41 -0.03 -15.13 10.33
CA PHE A 41 -0.55 -13.80 10.00
C PHE A 41 -1.24 -13.78 8.63
N ILE A 42 -0.65 -14.40 7.61
CA ILE A 42 -1.28 -14.55 6.29
C ILE A 42 -2.62 -15.29 6.39
N LYS A 43 -2.66 -16.43 7.12
CA LYS A 43 -3.90 -17.20 7.32
C LYS A 43 -5.00 -16.38 7.98
N LEU A 44 -4.65 -15.57 8.99
CA LEU A 44 -5.61 -14.69 9.67
C LEU A 44 -6.21 -13.65 8.72
N ILE A 45 -5.38 -13.01 7.90
CA ILE A 45 -5.88 -12.05 6.89
C ILE A 45 -6.79 -12.76 5.88
N GLN A 46 -6.42 -13.97 5.43
CA GLN A 46 -7.24 -14.76 4.51
C GLN A 46 -8.60 -15.15 5.12
N GLU A 47 -8.61 -15.49 6.41
CA GLU A 47 -9.83 -15.82 7.12
C GLU A 47 -10.73 -14.61 7.31
N CYS A 48 -10.19 -13.47 7.73
CA CYS A 48 -10.91 -12.21 7.78
C CYS A 48 -11.52 -11.84 6.41
N TYR A 49 -10.78 -12.04 5.33
CA TYR A 49 -11.29 -11.79 3.99
C TYR A 49 -12.48 -12.68 3.64
N LYS A 50 -12.41 -13.99 3.96
CA LYS A 50 -13.51 -14.94 3.72
C LYS A 50 -14.76 -14.54 4.51
N GLN A 51 -14.60 -14.21 5.79
CA GLN A 51 -15.68 -13.76 6.65
C GLN A 51 -16.31 -12.46 6.14
N LYS A 52 -15.48 -11.47 5.76
CA LYS A 52 -15.94 -10.20 5.20
C LYS A 52 -16.75 -10.40 3.92
N ASN A 53 -16.30 -11.30 3.03
CA ASN A 53 -17.06 -11.63 1.82
C ASN A 53 -18.37 -12.34 2.10
N ALA A 54 -18.41 -13.26 3.06
CA ALA A 54 -19.65 -13.92 3.48
C ALA A 54 -20.67 -12.90 4.00
N LEU A 55 -20.24 -12.00 4.89
CA LEU A 55 -21.07 -10.92 5.43
C LEU A 55 -21.55 -9.94 4.34
N ASN A 56 -20.70 -9.59 3.39
CA ASN A 56 -21.08 -8.72 2.27
C ASN A 56 -22.14 -9.38 1.37
N ASN A 57 -22.00 -10.68 1.08
CA ASN A 57 -23.00 -11.43 0.33
C ASN A 57 -24.34 -11.50 1.05
N GLU A 58 -24.30 -11.76 2.36
CA GLU A 58 -25.48 -11.76 3.21
C GLU A 58 -26.17 -10.39 3.26
N LEU A 59 -25.39 -9.33 3.48
CA LEU A 59 -25.86 -7.95 3.44
C LEU A 59 -26.58 -7.63 2.14
N TYR A 60 -26.00 -8.04 1.01
CA TYR A 60 -26.59 -7.84 -0.31
C TYR A 60 -27.95 -8.57 -0.43
N GLN A 61 -28.03 -9.83 0.03
CA GLN A 61 -29.27 -10.61 -0.02
C GLN A 61 -30.36 -10.01 0.88
N VAL A 62 -30.00 -9.59 2.09
CA VAL A 62 -30.95 -8.98 3.03
C VAL A 62 -31.45 -7.64 2.48
N LYS A 63 -30.57 -6.78 1.94
CA LYS A 63 -30.97 -5.50 1.31
C LYS A 63 -31.93 -5.72 0.14
N ASN A 64 -31.69 -6.73 -0.69
CA ASN A 64 -32.60 -7.08 -1.80
C ASN A 64 -33.96 -7.54 -1.29
N THR A 65 -33.97 -8.37 -0.22
CA THR A 65 -35.21 -8.81 0.43
C THR A 65 -36.01 -7.64 0.97
N VAL A 66 -35.35 -6.70 1.68
CA VAL A 66 -35.98 -5.47 2.18
C VAL A 66 -36.58 -4.65 1.03
N ASN A 67 -35.86 -4.47 -0.06
CA ASN A 67 -36.34 -3.72 -1.22
C ASN A 67 -37.56 -4.38 -1.86
N SER A 68 -37.55 -5.70 -2.01
CA SER A 68 -38.68 -6.47 -2.52
C SER A 68 -39.92 -6.31 -1.63
N LYS A 69 -39.75 -6.43 -0.30
CA LYS A 69 -40.83 -6.27 0.68
C LYS A 69 -41.36 -4.81 0.72
N LYS A 70 -40.51 -3.81 0.56
CA LYS A 70 -40.92 -2.41 0.42
C LYS A 70 -41.79 -2.19 -0.82
N ASN A 71 -41.44 -2.80 -1.96
CA ASN A 71 -42.23 -2.73 -3.18
C ASN A 71 -43.61 -3.38 -3.01
N ILE A 72 -43.65 -4.56 -2.36
CA ILE A 72 -44.91 -5.24 -2.00
C ILE A 72 -45.75 -4.36 -1.07
N LEU A 73 -45.12 -3.72 -0.07
CA LEU A 73 -45.81 -2.81 0.86
C LEU A 73 -46.44 -1.63 0.13
N ILE A 74 -45.73 -1.05 -0.86
CA ILE A 74 -46.27 0.06 -1.69
C ILE A 74 -47.49 -0.41 -2.48
N PHE A 75 -47.37 -1.60 -3.12
CA PHE A 75 -48.46 -2.17 -3.89
C PHE A 75 -49.69 -2.48 -3.03
N LEU A 76 -49.50 -3.10 -1.85
CA LEU A 76 -50.58 -3.41 -0.91
C LEU A 76 -51.27 -2.14 -0.36
N LYS A 77 -50.53 -1.04 -0.19
CA LYS A 77 -51.12 0.26 0.19
C LYS A 77 -52.07 0.80 -0.88
N LEU A 78 -51.82 0.56 -2.15
CA LEU A 78 -52.68 0.96 -3.27
C LEU A 78 -53.97 0.15 -3.33
N ILE A 79 -53.99 -1.09 -2.81
CA ILE A 79 -55.14 -2.01 -2.86
C ILE A 79 -55.99 -1.96 -1.56
N ILE A 80 -55.60 -1.17 -0.55
CA ILE A 80 -56.33 -1.00 0.72
C ILE A 80 -56.51 -2.30 1.53
N ILE A 81 -55.50 -3.14 1.61
CA ILE A 81 -55.50 -4.34 2.46
C ILE A 81 -54.77 -4.03 3.80
N GLY A 82 -55.49 -3.44 4.76
CA GLY A 82 -54.92 -2.89 6.00
C GLY A 82 -54.32 -3.92 6.94
N PHE A 83 -54.82 -5.16 7.01
CA PHE A 83 -54.38 -6.15 7.98
C PHE A 83 -52.96 -6.70 7.75
N PHE A 84 -52.54 -6.89 6.51
CA PHE A 84 -51.22 -7.40 6.16
C PHE A 84 -50.12 -6.31 6.23
N LEU A 85 -50.46 -5.04 6.28
CA LEU A 85 -49.51 -3.92 6.28
C LEU A 85 -48.69 -3.84 7.58
N SER A 86 -49.28 -4.17 8.73
CA SER A 86 -48.60 -4.09 10.03
C SER A 86 -47.54 -5.20 10.16
N SER A 87 -47.88 -6.45 9.79
CA SER A 87 -46.94 -7.57 9.82
C SER A 87 -45.76 -7.35 8.85
N LEU A 88 -46.02 -6.89 7.63
CA LEU A 88 -44.98 -6.64 6.65
C LEU A 88 -44.07 -5.48 7.05
N LYS A 89 -44.61 -4.44 7.70
CA LYS A 89 -43.80 -3.35 8.25
C LYS A 89 -42.86 -3.85 9.35
N LYS A 90 -43.36 -4.65 10.29
CA LYS A 90 -42.56 -5.21 11.37
C LYS A 90 -41.43 -6.08 10.83
N GLU A 91 -41.72 -6.91 9.82
CA GLU A 91 -40.70 -7.74 9.17
C GLU A 91 -39.62 -6.92 8.46
N ILE A 92 -40.00 -5.80 7.82
CA ILE A 92 -39.02 -4.87 7.22
C ILE A 92 -38.16 -4.21 8.30
N GLU A 93 -38.73 -3.86 9.46
CA GLU A 93 -38.02 -3.29 10.59
C GLU A 93 -36.98 -4.26 11.15
N GLU A 94 -37.39 -5.50 11.43
CA GLU A 94 -36.50 -6.59 11.89
C GLU A 94 -35.34 -6.84 10.92
N LEU A 95 -35.60 -6.80 9.59
CA LEU A 95 -34.55 -6.95 8.58
C LEU A 95 -33.61 -5.73 8.52
N ASN A 96 -34.10 -4.52 8.77
CA ASN A 96 -33.24 -3.35 8.87
C ASN A 96 -32.34 -3.39 10.10
N ASP A 97 -32.83 -3.87 11.26
CA ASP A 97 -32.02 -4.07 12.46
C ASP A 97 -30.94 -5.14 12.22
N TYR A 98 -31.30 -6.18 11.47
CA TYR A 98 -30.33 -7.19 11.07
C TYR A 98 -29.26 -6.63 10.12
N ILE A 99 -29.61 -5.75 9.19
CA ILE A 99 -28.64 -5.01 8.34
C ILE A 99 -27.63 -4.25 9.22
N VAL A 100 -28.10 -3.52 10.22
CA VAL A 100 -27.23 -2.77 11.15
C VAL A 100 -26.26 -3.71 11.87
N THR A 101 -26.73 -4.88 12.27
CA THR A 101 -25.90 -5.89 12.91
C THR A 101 -24.81 -6.42 11.97
N ILE A 102 -25.16 -6.75 10.71
CA ILE A 102 -24.19 -7.19 9.70
C ILE A 102 -23.16 -6.08 9.43
N GLU A 103 -23.60 -4.83 9.25
CA GLU A 103 -22.71 -3.69 9.02
C GLU A 103 -21.74 -3.46 10.19
N SER A 104 -22.20 -3.62 11.44
CA SER A 104 -21.36 -3.58 12.63
C SER A 104 -20.32 -4.71 12.63
N ASN A 105 -20.72 -5.93 12.27
CA ASN A 105 -19.82 -7.09 12.20
C ASN A 105 -18.78 -6.93 11.08
N LEU A 106 -19.15 -6.33 9.93
CA LEU A 106 -18.23 -6.01 8.86
C LEU A 106 -17.10 -5.06 9.30
N GLN A 107 -17.42 -4.07 10.12
CA GLN A 107 -16.42 -3.16 10.67
C GLN A 107 -15.44 -3.82 11.62
N LYS A 108 -15.91 -4.84 12.36
CA LYS A 108 -15.09 -5.63 13.30
C LYS A 108 -14.28 -6.74 12.62
N CYS A 109 -14.54 -7.01 11.32
CA CYS A 109 -13.88 -8.07 10.57
C CYS A 109 -12.48 -7.60 10.10
N LYS A 110 -11.56 -7.44 11.06
CA LYS A 110 -10.17 -6.97 10.85
C LYS A 110 -9.21 -7.75 11.73
N VAL A 111 -7.99 -7.90 11.28
CA VAL A 111 -6.87 -8.35 12.09
C VAL A 111 -6.30 -7.15 12.83
N LEU A 112 -6.32 -7.18 14.16
CA LEU A 112 -5.70 -6.17 14.99
C LEU A 112 -4.19 -6.42 15.05
N VAL A 113 -3.39 -5.48 14.60
CA VAL A 113 -1.93 -5.53 14.62
C VAL A 113 -1.42 -4.52 15.64
N ASP A 114 -1.02 -5.01 16.80
CA ASP A 114 -0.42 -4.18 17.85
C ASP A 114 1.09 -4.11 17.67
N CYS A 115 1.58 -2.98 17.16
CA CYS A 115 2.98 -2.71 17.00
C CYS A 115 3.55 -2.16 18.31
N GLN A 116 4.38 -2.96 18.97
CA GLN A 116 5.04 -2.58 20.20
C GLN A 116 6.34 -1.85 19.90
N PHE A 117 6.41 -0.59 20.29
CA PHE A 117 7.59 0.26 20.14
C PHE A 117 8.20 0.59 21.49
N ASP A 118 9.52 0.53 21.59
CA ASP A 118 10.23 1.36 22.52
C ASP A 118 10.25 2.83 22.06
N THR A 119 10.63 3.73 22.95
CA THR A 119 10.58 5.18 22.68
C THR A 119 11.45 5.60 21.49
N GLU A 120 12.62 4.99 21.33
CA GLU A 120 13.55 5.30 20.25
C GLU A 120 13.04 4.78 18.91
N ASN A 121 12.57 3.54 18.86
CA ASN A 121 11.99 2.94 17.65
C ASN A 121 10.76 3.70 17.18
N LYS A 122 9.90 4.13 18.09
CA LYS A 122 8.74 4.97 17.79
C LYS A 122 9.15 6.29 17.14
N LYS A 123 10.19 6.94 17.69
CA LYS A 123 10.71 8.19 17.14
C LYS A 123 11.27 8.00 15.73
N ASN A 124 12.06 6.94 15.52
CA ASN A 124 12.67 6.64 14.22
C ASN A 124 11.62 6.29 13.18
N TYR A 125 10.62 5.50 13.56
CA TYR A 125 9.50 5.19 12.65
C TYR A 125 8.67 6.43 12.29
N ASN A 126 8.36 7.28 13.25
CA ASN A 126 7.67 8.54 12.99
C ASN A 126 8.46 9.45 12.06
N ASN A 127 9.79 9.48 12.19
CA ASN A 127 10.67 10.20 11.27
C ASN A 127 10.58 9.64 9.86
N LEU A 128 10.58 8.31 9.69
CA LEU A 128 10.40 7.65 8.41
C LEU A 128 9.03 7.99 7.79
N ILE A 129 7.94 7.90 8.54
CA ILE A 129 6.59 8.27 8.11
C ILE A 129 6.51 9.73 7.66
N GLN A 130 7.17 10.63 8.37
CA GLN A 130 7.21 12.06 8.00
C GLN A 130 7.90 12.29 6.65
N HIS A 131 9.02 11.60 6.41
CA HIS A 131 9.73 11.67 5.13
C HIS A 131 8.94 11.01 3.99
N PHE A 132 8.28 9.90 4.27
CA PHE A 132 7.38 9.27 3.31
C PHE A 132 6.19 10.19 2.95
N ASN A 133 5.57 10.84 3.93
CA ASN A 133 4.49 11.80 3.69
C ASN A 133 4.97 13.03 2.89
N SER A 134 6.25 13.40 3.00
CA SER A 134 6.84 14.42 2.15
C SER A 134 7.04 13.90 0.72
N LEU A 135 7.55 12.69 0.56
CA LEU A 135 7.76 12.03 -0.72
C LEU A 135 6.44 11.84 -1.49
N SER A 136 5.36 11.42 -0.80
CA SER A 136 4.04 11.21 -1.41
C SER A 136 3.42 12.48 -2.03
N LYS A 137 3.93 13.67 -1.64
CA LYS A 137 3.52 14.97 -2.20
C LYS A 137 4.32 15.39 -3.43
N SER A 138 5.20 14.54 -3.95
CA SER A 138 5.88 14.79 -5.23
C SER A 138 4.85 15.04 -6.34
N LYS A 139 5.15 15.98 -7.24
CA LYS A 139 4.18 16.41 -8.27
C LYS A 139 3.79 15.29 -9.21
N LYS A 140 4.72 14.35 -9.47
CA LYS A 140 4.46 13.14 -10.25
C LYS A 140 5.20 11.95 -9.66
N ILE A 141 4.49 10.85 -9.58
CA ILE A 141 4.98 9.53 -9.25
C ILE A 141 4.48 8.60 -10.33
N TRP A 142 5.36 7.81 -10.91
CA TRP A 142 5.02 6.80 -11.90
C TRP A 142 5.53 5.42 -11.46
N ASP A 143 4.72 4.41 -11.67
CA ASP A 143 5.13 3.03 -11.63
C ASP A 143 5.79 2.65 -12.96
N ILE A 144 6.98 2.08 -12.92
CA ILE A 144 7.72 1.60 -14.11
C ILE A 144 7.24 0.19 -14.42
N THR A 145 6.41 0.07 -15.47
CA THR A 145 5.79 -1.22 -15.85
C THR A 145 6.69 -2.06 -16.76
N SER A 146 7.58 -1.44 -17.50
CA SER A 146 8.63 -2.12 -18.28
C SER A 146 9.81 -1.19 -18.52
N GLN A 147 11.00 -1.76 -18.60
CA GLN A 147 12.22 -1.05 -18.95
C GLN A 147 13.02 -1.92 -19.93
N THR A 148 13.18 -1.42 -21.18
CA THR A 148 14.05 -2.04 -22.17
C THR A 148 15.27 -1.17 -22.38
N TRP A 149 16.46 -1.77 -22.30
CA TRP A 149 17.71 -1.07 -22.59
C TRP A 149 17.88 -0.99 -24.10
N ASN A 150 17.99 0.23 -24.65
CA ASN A 150 18.34 0.43 -26.04
C ASN A 150 19.87 0.45 -26.17
N ASP A 151 20.37 -0.43 -27.03
CA ASP A 151 21.74 -0.31 -27.52
C ASP A 151 21.78 0.96 -28.41
N GLY A 152 22.31 2.06 -27.84
CA GLY A 152 22.27 3.42 -28.42
C GLY A 152 22.86 3.59 -29.84
N THR A 153 23.30 2.46 -30.46
CA THR A 153 23.83 2.42 -31.81
C THR A 153 22.74 2.41 -32.91
N ARG A 154 21.51 1.96 -32.58
CA ARG A 154 20.42 1.84 -33.58
C ARG A 154 19.51 3.05 -33.69
N ASP A 155 19.18 3.74 -32.59
CA ASP A 155 18.06 4.68 -32.59
C ASP A 155 18.48 6.18 -32.55
N ARG A 156 19.78 6.52 -32.59
CA ARG A 156 20.27 7.90 -32.55
C ARG A 156 19.62 8.80 -31.49
N SER A 157 19.05 8.19 -30.46
CA SER A 157 18.48 8.88 -29.32
C SER A 157 19.46 8.87 -28.15
N HIS A 158 19.55 9.98 -27.42
CA HIS A 158 20.31 10.02 -26.17
C HIS A 158 19.60 9.27 -25.01
N ALA A 159 18.45 8.67 -25.28
CA ALA A 159 17.74 7.85 -24.30
C ALA A 159 18.42 6.48 -24.23
N THR A 160 19.00 6.18 -23.09
CA THR A 160 19.67 4.90 -22.79
C THR A 160 18.67 3.75 -22.58
N SER A 161 17.39 4.05 -22.35
CA SER A 161 16.33 3.06 -22.15
C SER A 161 14.98 3.58 -22.60
N LEU A 162 14.14 2.69 -23.09
CA LEU A 162 12.72 2.93 -23.30
C LEU A 162 11.99 2.48 -22.02
N ILE A 163 11.30 3.41 -21.39
CA ILE A 163 10.58 3.16 -20.14
C ILE A 163 9.09 3.32 -20.43
N ASP A 164 8.31 2.26 -20.19
CA ASP A 164 6.85 2.36 -20.04
C ASP A 164 6.53 2.63 -18.58
N ARG A 165 5.78 3.70 -18.32
CA ARG A 165 5.45 4.15 -16.97
C ARG A 165 3.98 4.57 -16.88
N ARG A 166 3.35 4.29 -15.75
CA ARG A 166 1.95 4.66 -15.49
C ARG A 166 1.87 5.53 -14.24
N GLU A 167 1.05 6.57 -14.30
CA GLU A 167 0.86 7.44 -13.14
C GLU A 167 0.35 6.65 -11.94
N SER A 168 1.00 6.84 -10.81
CA SER A 168 0.74 6.18 -9.54
C SER A 168 0.72 7.18 -8.40
N PHE A 169 0.52 6.71 -7.18
CA PHE A 169 0.53 7.55 -5.99
C PHE A 169 0.93 6.74 -4.75
N PHE A 170 1.41 7.45 -3.74
CA PHE A 170 1.70 6.95 -2.41
C PHE A 170 0.81 7.63 -1.40
N ASN A 171 0.46 6.95 -0.32
CA ASN A 171 -0.39 7.49 0.74
C ASN A 171 -0.05 6.86 2.09
N ILE A 172 -0.47 7.51 3.18
CA ILE A 172 -0.57 6.86 4.48
C ILE A 172 -1.94 6.19 4.55
N ASP A 173 -1.95 4.87 4.48
CA ASP A 173 -3.16 4.07 4.48
C ASP A 173 -2.87 2.66 5.00
N SER A 174 -3.88 1.94 5.44
CA SER A 174 -3.78 0.54 5.88
C SER A 174 -4.64 -0.36 5.01
N LEU A 175 -4.26 -1.63 4.92
CA LEU A 175 -5.09 -2.63 4.28
C LEU A 175 -6.42 -2.75 5.04
N ASP A 176 -7.51 -2.76 4.31
CA ASP A 176 -8.90 -2.77 4.83
C ASP A 176 -9.22 -3.96 5.77
N LEU A 177 -8.35 -4.97 5.74
CA LEU A 177 -8.41 -6.16 6.60
C LEU A 177 -7.54 -6.04 7.85
N ILE A 178 -6.85 -4.91 8.04
CA ILE A 178 -5.93 -4.69 9.14
C ILE A 178 -6.32 -3.41 9.88
N GLU A 179 -6.36 -3.50 11.18
CA GLU A 179 -6.40 -2.38 12.10
C GLU A 179 -5.09 -2.34 12.88
N THR A 180 -4.41 -1.22 12.92
CA THR A 180 -3.11 -1.10 13.57
C THR A 180 -2.98 0.23 14.32
N ASN A 181 -2.18 0.21 15.39
CA ASN A 181 -1.80 1.40 16.16
C ASN A 181 -0.64 2.20 15.52
N ALA A 182 -0.13 1.75 14.37
CA ALA A 182 0.95 2.41 13.63
C ALA A 182 0.49 2.81 12.23
N SER A 183 0.90 4.00 11.76
CA SER A 183 0.68 4.40 10.37
C SER A 183 1.40 3.44 9.42
N MET A 184 0.79 3.11 8.28
CA MET A 184 1.43 2.32 7.24
C MET A 184 1.66 3.16 5.99
N MET A 185 2.76 2.90 5.30
CA MET A 185 3.09 3.50 4.01
C MET A 185 2.46 2.65 2.90
N PHE A 186 1.57 3.24 2.13
CA PHE A 186 0.91 2.60 0.99
C PHE A 186 1.54 3.02 -0.32
N PHE A 187 1.82 2.04 -1.18
CA PHE A 187 2.38 2.20 -2.52
C PHE A 187 1.44 1.57 -3.54
N LYS A 188 0.84 2.42 -4.38
CA LYS A 188 -0.01 1.95 -5.47
C LYS A 188 0.84 1.38 -6.60
N ASN A 189 0.55 0.16 -7.01
CA ASN A 189 1.17 -0.49 -8.15
C ASN A 189 0.19 -0.54 -9.34
N LYS A 190 0.69 -0.45 -10.56
CA LYS A 190 -0.11 -0.44 -11.80
C LYS A 190 0.07 -1.70 -12.66
N ASN A 191 1.04 -2.54 -12.33
CA ASN A 191 1.36 -3.77 -13.04
C ASN A 191 1.53 -4.99 -12.13
N GLY A 192 1.28 -4.85 -10.83
CA GLY A 192 1.40 -5.90 -9.83
C GLY A 192 0.51 -5.63 -8.62
N ASN A 193 0.88 -6.23 -7.50
CA ASN A 193 0.19 -6.07 -6.24
C ASN A 193 0.50 -4.73 -5.60
N ASP A 194 -0.50 -4.08 -5.04
CA ASP A 194 -0.27 -2.97 -4.13
C ASP A 194 0.51 -3.47 -2.91
N PHE A 195 1.31 -2.60 -2.27
CA PHE A 195 1.98 -3.00 -1.06
C PHE A 195 1.94 -1.93 0.03
N TYR A 196 2.03 -2.42 1.25
CA TYR A 196 1.96 -1.64 2.47
C TYR A 196 3.17 -1.93 3.32
N ILE A 197 3.82 -0.91 3.84
CA ILE A 197 4.96 -1.06 4.74
C ILE A 197 4.58 -0.55 6.12
N GLY A 198 4.60 -1.46 7.08
CA GLY A 198 4.46 -1.19 8.51
C GLY A 198 5.82 -1.08 9.20
N PRO A 199 5.82 -0.99 10.55
CA PRO A 199 7.06 -0.80 11.30
C PRO A 199 8.07 -1.95 11.17
N SER A 200 7.58 -3.19 11.03
CA SER A 200 8.42 -4.39 11.03
C SER A 200 8.14 -5.32 9.85
N PHE A 201 7.24 -4.95 8.96
CA PHE A 201 6.83 -5.84 7.87
C PHE A 201 6.41 -5.07 6.62
N LEU A 202 6.48 -5.76 5.49
CA LEU A 202 5.87 -5.37 4.22
C LEU A 202 4.78 -6.39 3.86
N ILE A 203 3.61 -5.90 3.47
CA ILE A 203 2.52 -6.71 2.91
C ILE A 203 2.37 -6.37 1.42
N SER A 204 2.49 -7.37 0.55
CA SER A 204 2.09 -7.29 -0.86
C SER A 204 0.70 -7.92 -0.99
N TYR A 205 -0.25 -7.20 -1.54
CA TYR A 205 -1.66 -7.58 -1.58
C TYR A 205 -2.25 -7.46 -2.99
N GLY A 206 -2.54 -8.62 -3.59
CA GLY A 206 -3.25 -8.75 -4.86
C GLY A 206 -4.65 -9.38 -4.73
N GLY A 207 -5.16 -9.44 -3.50
CA GLY A 207 -6.42 -10.11 -3.13
C GLY A 207 -6.19 -11.28 -2.18
N ALA A 208 -7.27 -11.95 -1.75
CA ALA A 208 -7.22 -12.98 -0.69
C ALA A 208 -6.25 -14.13 -0.95
N ASN A 209 -6.10 -14.52 -2.21
CA ASN A 209 -5.25 -15.65 -2.59
C ASN A 209 -3.82 -15.22 -2.97
N ASP A 210 -3.54 -13.92 -3.00
CA ASP A 210 -2.24 -13.38 -3.33
C ASP A 210 -1.81 -12.33 -2.29
N ILE A 211 -1.61 -12.83 -1.08
CA ILE A 211 -1.07 -12.08 0.06
C ILE A 211 0.32 -12.61 0.35
N LYS A 212 1.30 -11.72 0.38
CA LYS A 212 2.67 -12.05 0.78
C LYS A 212 3.09 -11.07 1.85
N ILE A 213 3.73 -11.60 2.89
CA ILE A 213 4.25 -10.79 4.00
C ILE A 213 5.72 -11.13 4.17
N VAL A 214 6.52 -10.12 4.43
CA VAL A 214 7.95 -10.25 4.68
C VAL A 214 8.38 -9.25 5.75
N ASP A 215 9.41 -9.60 6.50
CA ASP A 215 10.03 -8.67 7.44
C ASP A 215 10.63 -7.49 6.71
N ILE A 216 10.58 -6.32 7.32
CA ILE A 216 11.13 -5.09 6.73
C ILE A 216 12.64 -5.21 6.48
N ASP A 217 13.36 -5.98 7.28
CA ASP A 217 14.80 -6.21 7.14
C ASP A 217 15.17 -7.05 5.91
N ASP A 218 14.18 -7.78 5.34
CA ASP A 218 14.34 -8.56 4.11
C ASP A 218 13.95 -7.76 2.83
N VAL A 219 13.68 -6.48 2.99
CA VAL A 219 13.34 -5.56 1.91
C VAL A 219 14.50 -4.62 1.66
N SER A 220 15.13 -4.68 0.50
CA SER A 220 16.09 -3.65 0.10
C SER A 220 15.37 -2.49 -0.57
N VAL A 221 15.83 -1.27 -0.24
CA VAL A 221 15.33 -0.03 -0.84
C VAL A 221 16.52 0.72 -1.45
N GLU A 222 16.43 1.02 -2.75
CA GLU A 222 17.51 1.66 -3.47
C GLU A 222 17.05 2.96 -4.13
N PHE A 223 17.96 3.93 -4.13
CA PHE A 223 17.82 5.18 -4.85
C PHE A 223 18.68 5.15 -6.11
N GLY A 224 18.07 5.50 -7.23
CA GLY A 224 18.73 5.78 -8.49
C GLY A 224 18.27 7.11 -9.05
N SER A 225 18.85 7.51 -10.17
CA SER A 225 18.34 8.62 -10.98
C SER A 225 18.54 8.33 -12.44
N THR A 226 17.59 8.78 -13.27
CA THR A 226 17.63 8.58 -14.71
C THR A 226 17.31 9.86 -15.47
N ASN A 227 17.94 10.01 -16.62
CA ASN A 227 17.66 11.11 -17.53
C ASN A 227 16.60 10.67 -18.53
N PHE A 228 15.51 11.40 -18.58
CA PHE A 228 14.33 11.09 -19.36
C PHE A 228 14.01 12.22 -20.34
N ILE A 229 13.77 11.89 -21.61
CA ILE A 229 13.28 12.84 -22.61
C ILE A 229 11.78 12.99 -22.40
N GLU A 230 11.38 14.14 -21.81
CA GLU A 230 9.99 14.36 -21.40
C GLU A 230 9.20 15.01 -22.53
N THR A 231 8.25 14.26 -23.08
CA THR A 231 7.35 14.75 -24.13
C THR A 231 6.06 15.37 -23.59
N SER A 232 5.79 15.14 -22.31
CA SER A 232 4.66 15.72 -21.59
C SER A 232 5.08 16.98 -20.83
N ALA A 233 4.15 17.60 -20.10
CA ALA A 233 4.48 18.73 -19.24
C ALA A 233 5.44 18.30 -18.12
N VAL A 234 6.57 19.00 -18.00
CA VAL A 234 7.56 18.75 -16.96
C VAL A 234 6.99 19.13 -15.59
N PRO A 235 7.00 18.22 -14.59
CA PRO A 235 6.59 18.55 -13.23
C PRO A 235 7.43 19.70 -12.66
N SER A 236 6.80 20.59 -11.90
CA SER A 236 7.44 21.81 -11.39
C SER A 236 8.54 21.55 -10.35
N ASP A 237 8.58 20.36 -9.77
CA ASP A 237 9.58 19.90 -8.81
C ASP A 237 10.68 19.01 -9.43
N ALA A 238 10.63 18.82 -10.75
CA ALA A 238 11.66 18.10 -11.50
C ALA A 238 12.77 19.02 -12.00
N LYS A 239 13.97 18.47 -12.21
CA LYS A 239 15.13 19.22 -12.70
C LYS A 239 15.34 19.01 -14.20
N ILE A 240 15.17 20.07 -14.98
CA ILE A 240 15.57 20.08 -16.38
C ILE A 240 17.09 20.22 -16.45
N LEU A 241 17.74 19.27 -17.12
CA LEU A 241 19.20 19.28 -17.31
C LEU A 241 19.60 20.06 -18.59
N SER A 242 18.87 19.81 -19.67
CA SER A 242 19.13 20.37 -20.99
C SER A 242 17.91 20.19 -21.89
N TYR A 243 18.08 20.54 -23.16
CA TYR A 243 17.07 20.31 -24.19
C TYR A 243 17.70 19.54 -25.35
N THR A 244 16.98 18.59 -25.91
CA THR A 244 17.31 17.88 -27.13
C THR A 244 16.30 18.22 -28.24
N TRP A 245 16.61 17.88 -29.49
CA TRP A 245 15.67 18.03 -30.61
C TRP A 245 14.84 16.75 -30.75
N LYS A 246 13.55 16.88 -31.09
CA LYS A 246 12.67 15.73 -31.38
C LYS A 246 13.29 14.84 -32.46
N TYR A 247 13.85 15.48 -33.51
CA TYR A 247 14.63 14.81 -34.54
C TYR A 247 16.01 15.45 -34.60
N MET A 248 17.03 14.71 -34.22
CA MET A 248 18.40 15.18 -34.12
C MET A 248 19.23 14.65 -35.30
N ASN A 249 20.08 15.49 -35.88
CA ASN A 249 21.06 15.08 -36.87
C ASN A 249 22.30 14.46 -36.21
N LYS A 250 23.24 13.92 -37.02
CA LYS A 250 24.47 13.27 -36.51
C LYS A 250 25.36 14.17 -35.65
N ASN A 251 25.25 15.50 -35.82
CA ASN A 251 26.07 16.48 -35.12
C ASN A 251 25.37 17.10 -33.91
N GLY A 252 24.21 16.52 -33.46
CA GLY A 252 23.46 17.01 -32.29
C GLY A 252 22.56 18.22 -32.58
N GLY A 253 22.53 18.75 -33.79
CA GLY A 253 21.64 19.83 -34.22
C GLY A 253 20.28 19.33 -34.71
N PRO A 254 19.35 20.26 -35.06
CA PRO A 254 18.07 19.89 -35.62
C PRO A 254 18.20 19.22 -36.98
N ASP A 255 17.48 18.14 -37.19
CA ASP A 255 17.34 17.56 -38.52
C ASP A 255 16.36 18.39 -39.35
N LYS A 256 16.89 19.12 -40.36
CA LYS A 256 16.12 20.04 -41.20
C LYS A 256 15.11 19.36 -42.14
N ARG A 257 15.13 18.05 -42.25
CA ARG A 257 14.14 17.26 -43.03
C ARG A 257 12.76 17.23 -42.39
N TYR A 258 12.65 17.56 -41.10
CA TYR A 258 11.42 17.51 -40.32
C TYR A 258 10.98 18.96 -39.99
N ASN A 259 9.82 19.36 -40.52
CA ASN A 259 9.28 20.72 -40.31
C ASN A 259 8.67 20.88 -38.90
N ASP A 260 8.27 19.76 -38.23
CA ASP A 260 7.70 19.72 -36.87
C ASP A 260 8.77 19.44 -35.80
N ASN A 261 10.01 19.83 -36.07
CA ASN A 261 11.13 19.61 -35.16
C ASN A 261 11.20 20.71 -34.09
N TYR A 262 11.05 20.34 -32.86
CA TYR A 262 11.09 21.22 -31.71
C TYR A 262 11.98 20.66 -30.58
N LYS A 263 12.35 21.52 -29.64
CA LYS A 263 13.17 21.13 -28.48
C LYS A 263 12.31 20.42 -27.45
N ILE A 264 12.81 19.28 -26.97
CA ILE A 264 12.21 18.49 -25.91
C ILE A 264 13.15 18.54 -24.69
N PRO A 265 12.63 18.76 -23.46
CA PRO A 265 13.45 18.80 -22.28
C PRO A 265 14.00 17.41 -21.92
N LEU A 266 15.27 17.37 -21.55
CA LEU A 266 15.92 16.25 -20.88
C LEU A 266 15.82 16.51 -19.38
N VAL A 267 15.04 15.69 -18.70
CA VAL A 267 14.69 15.85 -17.29
C VAL A 267 15.35 14.74 -16.47
N ASN A 268 15.89 15.10 -15.33
CA ASN A 268 16.39 14.10 -14.38
C ASN A 268 15.30 13.76 -13.37
N TYR A 269 14.98 12.48 -13.27
CA TYR A 269 14.02 11.92 -12.31
C TYR A 269 14.71 10.98 -11.34
N ALA A 270 14.17 10.87 -10.13
CA ALA A 270 14.56 9.84 -9.18
C ALA A 270 13.98 8.48 -9.59
N GLU A 271 14.71 7.42 -9.30
CA GLU A 271 14.23 6.04 -9.29
C GLU A 271 14.24 5.54 -7.85
N LEU A 272 13.12 4.97 -7.43
CA LEU A 272 12.94 4.31 -6.14
C LEU A 272 12.64 2.84 -6.42
N GLU A 273 13.52 1.95 -5.95
CA GLU A 273 13.37 0.50 -6.14
C GLU A 273 13.20 -0.20 -4.81
N PHE A 274 12.19 -1.08 -4.72
CA PHE A 274 11.97 -2.01 -3.62
C PHE A 274 12.21 -3.43 -4.11
N LYS A 275 12.99 -4.20 -3.36
CA LYS A 275 13.28 -5.59 -3.70
C LYS A 275 13.25 -6.49 -2.49
N SER A 276 12.61 -7.66 -2.63
CA SER A 276 12.70 -8.76 -1.67
C SER A 276 12.71 -10.09 -2.39
N ASN A 277 13.79 -10.85 -2.20
CA ASN A 277 13.93 -12.19 -2.80
C ASN A 277 12.98 -13.21 -2.14
N LYS A 278 12.62 -13.01 -0.86
CA LYS A 278 11.74 -13.93 -0.12
C LYS A 278 10.33 -14.01 -0.70
N ILE A 279 9.81 -12.89 -1.18
CA ILE A 279 8.46 -12.82 -1.76
C ILE A 279 8.48 -12.53 -3.26
N LYS A 280 9.66 -12.52 -3.89
CA LYS A 280 9.86 -12.17 -5.31
C LYS A 280 9.28 -10.78 -5.65
N LEU A 281 9.46 -9.82 -4.75
CA LEU A 281 9.11 -8.42 -4.98
C LEU A 281 10.24 -7.74 -5.74
N LEU A 282 9.91 -7.03 -6.80
CA LEU A 282 10.77 -6.08 -7.49
C LEU A 282 9.88 -4.98 -8.07
N GLU A 283 9.82 -3.86 -7.38
CA GLU A 283 8.97 -2.73 -7.75
C GLU A 283 9.82 -1.49 -7.92
N LYS A 284 9.61 -0.79 -9.02
CA LYS A 284 10.37 0.41 -9.36
C LYS A 284 9.46 1.57 -9.70
N TYR A 285 9.71 2.70 -9.07
CA TYR A 285 8.99 3.95 -9.31
C TYR A 285 9.93 5.02 -9.83
N GLN A 286 9.42 5.83 -10.75
CA GLN A 286 10.05 7.08 -11.16
C GLN A 286 9.34 8.25 -10.49
N ILE A 287 10.10 9.18 -9.91
CA ILE A 287 9.54 10.25 -9.06
C ILE A 287 10.15 11.59 -9.50
N SER A 288 9.30 12.61 -9.60
CA SER A 288 9.72 13.94 -10.06
C SER A 288 10.68 14.64 -9.09
N ASN A 289 10.56 14.40 -7.79
CA ASN A 289 11.37 15.06 -6.77
C ASN A 289 12.54 14.18 -6.32
N ILE A 290 13.74 14.49 -6.81
CA ILE A 290 14.97 13.73 -6.52
C ILE A 290 15.35 13.83 -5.04
N GLU A 291 15.32 15.03 -4.47
CA GLU A 291 15.82 15.28 -3.11
C GLU A 291 14.94 14.59 -2.06
N LEU A 292 13.61 14.63 -2.24
CA LEU A 292 12.69 13.92 -1.35
C LEU A 292 12.89 12.41 -1.43
N THR A 293 13.09 11.87 -2.64
CA THR A 293 13.33 10.42 -2.83
C THR A 293 14.63 9.98 -2.20
N LYS A 294 15.72 10.72 -2.45
CA LYS A 294 17.05 10.43 -1.85
C LYS A 294 17.00 10.46 -0.34
N LYS A 295 16.32 11.46 0.23
CA LYS A 295 16.18 11.61 1.67
C LYS A 295 15.35 10.48 2.28
N PHE A 296 14.24 10.11 1.65
CA PHE A 296 13.41 8.99 2.09
C PHE A 296 14.22 7.69 2.14
N VAL A 297 14.95 7.35 1.07
CA VAL A 297 15.76 6.13 1.02
C VAL A 297 16.85 6.13 2.10
N ALA A 298 17.50 7.27 2.33
CA ALA A 298 18.51 7.38 3.39
C ALA A 298 17.91 7.09 4.79
N ILE A 299 16.76 7.69 5.09
CA ILE A 299 16.07 7.50 6.38
C ILE A 299 15.51 6.08 6.49
N PHE A 300 15.04 5.48 5.38
CA PHE A 300 14.58 4.09 5.39
C PHE A 300 15.72 3.12 5.72
N LYS A 301 16.89 3.28 5.09
CA LYS A 301 18.09 2.49 5.39
C LYS A 301 18.58 2.68 6.82
N GLU A 302 18.52 3.91 7.34
CA GLU A 302 18.83 4.21 8.75
C GLU A 302 17.86 3.47 9.68
N TYR A 303 16.57 3.46 9.36
CA TYR A 303 15.56 2.74 10.14
C TYR A 303 15.81 1.23 10.17
N GLN A 304 16.24 0.61 9.06
CA GLN A 304 16.58 -0.81 8.97
C GLN A 304 17.92 -1.17 9.63
N SER A 305 18.83 -0.21 9.82
CA SER A 305 20.16 -0.49 10.36
C SER A 305 20.06 -1.08 11.76
N PRO A 306 20.76 -2.21 12.05
CA PRO A 306 20.74 -2.79 13.37
C PRO A 306 21.26 -1.76 14.38
N LYS A 307 20.45 -1.49 15.38
CA LYS A 307 20.82 -0.56 16.45
C LYS A 307 21.95 -1.19 17.23
N SER A 308 23.16 -0.72 16.99
CA SER A 308 24.29 -1.02 17.89
C SER A 308 23.85 -0.61 19.29
N SER A 309 23.76 -1.58 20.19
CA SER A 309 23.67 -1.35 21.62
C SER A 309 24.84 -0.44 22.02
N LYS A 310 24.63 0.87 22.01
CA LYS A 310 25.52 1.83 22.66
C LYS A 310 25.39 1.67 24.17
N GLY A 311 25.79 0.52 24.65
CA GLY A 311 26.00 0.16 26.05
C GLY A 311 27.35 -0.47 26.18
N GLY A 312 28.39 0.24 25.77
CA GLY A 312 29.79 -0.20 25.83
C GLY A 312 30.68 0.96 26.20
N THR A 313 30.79 1.20 27.54
CA THR A 313 31.96 1.71 28.26
C THR A 313 32.89 2.68 27.49
N LEU A 314 32.79 3.94 27.85
CA LEU A 314 33.88 4.90 27.89
C LEU A 314 35.02 4.36 28.80
N ASN A 315 35.82 3.42 28.30
CA ASN A 315 37.09 3.05 28.92
C ASN A 315 38.11 2.77 27.82
N GLY A 316 38.76 3.80 27.33
CA GLY A 316 39.79 3.70 26.31
C GLY A 316 40.44 5.02 25.96
N LEU A 317 40.56 5.94 26.94
CA LEU A 317 41.29 7.18 26.76
C LEU A 317 42.09 7.50 28.05
N LYS A 318 42.97 6.55 28.38
CA LYS A 318 43.99 6.74 29.42
C LYS A 318 45.24 5.91 29.15
N ASP A 319 45.78 5.98 27.96
CA ASP A 319 47.16 5.56 27.71
C ASP A 319 47.66 6.26 26.44
N LEU A 320 47.85 7.57 26.55
CA LEU A 320 48.69 8.39 25.67
C LEU A 320 48.89 9.75 26.36
N LEU A 321 49.70 9.71 27.43
CA LEU A 321 50.52 10.81 27.90
C LEU A 321 51.85 10.27 28.33
#